data_ee106904a717da906d843dcbb576b9c1
#
_entry.id   ee106904a717da906d843dcbb576b9c1
#
_cell.length_a   1.000
_cell.length_b   1.000
_cell.length_c   1.000
_cell.angle_alpha   90.00
_cell.angle_beta   90.00
_cell.angle_gamma   90.00
#
_symmetry.space_group_name_H-M   'P 1'
#
loop_
_entity.id
_entity.type
_entity.pdbx_description
1 polymer ?
#
loop_
_entity_poly.entity_id
_entity_poly.type
_entity_poly.pdbx_seq_one_letter_code
_entity_poly.pdbx_strand_id
1 'polypeptide(L)'
;MSVALSFSGYRHRKRLVRSAVDWFVSNFLGKYQLEIDIEDRGLNREGLYGACTVLDKNSRPREFLIEMNNTLDDVAYLSTLFHELIHVKQRVLGEFKTKYDKDYWFGKLIDPDTEYKNLPWEVEAHQLECGIMELYLDELNV
;
A
#
# COMPACT_ATOMS: atom_id res chain seq x y z
N MET A 1 12.54 -14.74 -2.75
CA MET A 1 11.50 -13.73 -2.49
C MET A 1 11.83 -13.00 -1.21
N SER A 2 11.79 -11.71 -1.22
CA SER A 2 12.01 -10.98 0.03
C SER A 2 11.47 -9.56 -0.02
N VAL A 3 11.07 -9.10 1.16
CA VAL A 3 10.79 -7.70 1.38
C VAL A 3 11.69 -7.24 2.53
N ALA A 4 12.45 -6.17 2.28
CA ALA A 4 13.21 -5.50 3.31
C ALA A 4 12.28 -4.47 3.94
N LEU A 5 11.90 -4.73 5.19
CA LEU A 5 10.89 -3.93 5.89
C LEU A 5 11.57 -3.15 7.02
N SER A 6 11.40 -1.84 7.01
CA SER A 6 11.90 -0.97 8.07
C SER A 6 10.75 -0.20 8.70
N PHE A 7 10.97 0.24 9.93
CA PHE A 7 9.94 0.92 10.73
C PHE A 7 10.49 2.20 11.32
N SER A 8 9.65 3.24 11.38
CA SER A 8 9.94 4.48 12.05
C SER A 8 8.67 5.01 12.73
N GLY A 9 8.86 6.01 13.59
CA GLY A 9 7.75 6.58 14.33
C GLY A 9 7.29 5.69 15.50
N TYR A 10 6.02 5.80 15.87
CA TYR A 10 5.45 5.05 16.98
C TYR A 10 5.03 3.67 16.51
N ARG A 11 5.67 2.61 17.01
CA ARG A 11 5.63 1.27 16.44
C ARG A 11 4.99 0.20 17.31
N HIS A 12 3.88 0.50 17.92
CA HIS A 12 3.22 -0.47 18.82
C HIS A 12 2.61 -1.68 18.07
N ARG A 13 2.52 -1.64 16.72
CA ARG A 13 1.95 -2.72 15.90
C ARG A 13 2.98 -3.41 15.01
N LYS A 14 4.23 -3.37 15.38
CA LYS A 14 5.32 -3.88 14.53
C LYS A 14 5.12 -5.34 14.10
N ARG A 15 4.69 -6.21 15.00
CA ARG A 15 4.45 -7.62 14.68
C ARG A 15 3.31 -7.80 13.69
N LEU A 16 2.20 -7.09 13.92
CA LEU A 16 1.06 -7.15 13.01
C LEU A 16 1.44 -6.68 11.61
N VAL A 17 2.13 -5.56 11.52
CA VAL A 17 2.56 -5.00 10.24
C VAL A 17 3.49 -5.96 9.51
N ARG A 18 4.49 -6.50 10.19
CA ARG A 18 5.42 -7.45 9.57
C ARG A 18 4.68 -8.68 9.05
N SER A 19 3.79 -9.24 9.86
CA SER A 19 2.99 -10.40 9.46
C SER A 19 2.14 -10.10 8.22
N ALA A 20 1.43 -8.98 8.23
CA ALA A 20 0.54 -8.61 7.13
C ALA A 20 1.32 -8.32 5.84
N VAL A 21 2.42 -7.57 5.94
CA VAL A 21 3.26 -7.24 4.78
C VAL A 21 3.89 -8.49 4.19
N ASP A 22 4.48 -9.35 5.03
CA ASP A 22 5.10 -10.60 4.56
C ASP A 22 4.05 -11.49 3.86
N TRP A 23 2.87 -11.62 4.44
CA TRP A 23 1.80 -12.39 3.84
C TRP A 23 1.38 -11.81 2.48
N PHE A 24 1.16 -10.50 2.41
CA PHE A 24 0.73 -9.84 1.18
C PHE A 24 1.79 -10.00 0.07
N VAL A 25 3.04 -9.71 0.39
CA VAL A 25 4.13 -9.81 -0.59
C VAL A 25 4.29 -11.24 -1.07
N SER A 26 4.24 -12.23 -0.16
CA SER A 26 4.36 -13.64 -0.54
C SER A 26 3.24 -14.10 -1.46
N ASN A 27 2.03 -13.63 -1.23
CA ASN A 27 0.87 -14.07 -2.02
C ASN A 27 0.72 -13.34 -3.35
N PHE A 28 1.11 -12.06 -3.42
CA PHE A 28 0.82 -11.23 -4.58
C PHE A 28 2.06 -10.74 -5.32
N LEU A 29 3.22 -10.70 -4.68
CA LEU A 29 4.44 -10.11 -5.22
C LEU A 29 5.67 -10.99 -4.95
N GLY A 30 5.49 -12.29 -4.81
CA GLY A 30 6.52 -13.20 -4.30
C GLY A 30 7.81 -13.28 -5.10
N LYS A 31 7.80 -12.92 -6.38
CA LYS A 31 9.00 -12.97 -7.21
C LYS A 31 9.78 -11.65 -7.25
N TYR A 32 9.35 -10.64 -6.50
CA TYR A 32 10.00 -9.34 -6.51
C TYR A 32 10.72 -9.11 -5.19
N GLN A 33 11.85 -8.40 -5.25
CA GLN A 33 12.54 -7.91 -4.07
C GLN A 33 12.15 -6.46 -3.85
N LEU A 34 11.57 -6.18 -2.69
CA LEU A 34 11.01 -4.87 -2.38
C LEU A 34 11.63 -4.30 -1.11
N GLU A 35 11.69 -2.98 -1.03
CA GLU A 35 12.01 -2.24 0.19
C GLU A 35 10.80 -1.40 0.57
N ILE A 36 10.27 -1.63 1.76
CA ILE A 36 9.10 -0.92 2.26
C ILE A 36 9.42 -0.35 3.63
N ASP A 37 9.35 0.97 3.73
CA ASP A 37 9.46 1.68 4.98
C ASP A 37 8.06 1.97 5.51
N ILE A 38 7.81 1.61 6.76
CA ILE A 38 6.54 1.90 7.43
C ILE A 38 6.80 3.00 8.44
N GLU A 39 6.11 4.12 8.30
CA GLU A 39 6.18 5.22 9.26
C GLU A 39 4.82 5.38 9.94
N ASP A 40 4.80 5.14 11.26
CA ASP A 40 3.60 5.35 12.08
C ASP A 40 3.66 6.72 12.73
N ARG A 41 2.69 7.56 12.44
CA ARG A 41 2.60 8.90 13.03
C ARG A 41 1.16 9.41 13.00
N GLY A 42 0.90 10.52 13.68
CA GLY A 42 -0.41 11.15 13.63
C GLY A 42 -0.65 11.80 12.28
N LEU A 43 -1.70 11.39 11.59
CA LEU A 43 -2.09 11.94 10.29
C LEU A 43 -3.42 12.68 10.33
N ASN A 44 -3.96 12.91 11.53
CA ASN A 44 -5.28 13.54 11.65
C ASN A 44 -5.31 14.96 11.08
N ARG A 45 -4.22 15.70 11.19
CA ARG A 45 -4.14 17.06 10.63
C ARG A 45 -4.22 17.06 9.12
N GLU A 46 -3.67 16.02 8.46
CA GLU A 46 -3.74 15.88 7.01
C GLU A 46 -5.03 15.23 6.56
N GLY A 47 -5.87 14.75 7.49
CA GLY A 47 -7.11 14.06 7.16
C GLY A 47 -6.89 12.71 6.51
N LEU A 48 -5.76 12.06 6.79
CA LEU A 48 -5.39 10.81 6.13
C LEU A 48 -5.42 9.63 7.11
N TYR A 49 -5.81 8.46 6.60
CA TYR A 49 -5.63 7.18 7.30
C TYR A 49 -4.26 6.59 7.00
N GLY A 50 -3.80 6.72 5.77
CA GLY A 50 -2.49 6.28 5.34
C GLY A 50 -2.13 6.87 3.98
N ALA A 51 -0.90 6.63 3.55
CA ALA A 51 -0.43 7.06 2.24
C ALA A 51 0.70 6.15 1.77
N CYS A 52 0.82 5.99 0.46
CA CYS A 52 1.90 5.22 -0.16
C CYS A 52 2.66 6.12 -1.12
N THR A 53 3.97 6.21 -0.92
CA THR A 53 4.85 7.03 -1.75
C THR A 53 5.93 6.16 -2.38
N VAL A 54 6.15 6.36 -3.68
CA VAL A 54 7.25 5.72 -4.40
C VAL A 54 8.54 6.48 -4.11
N LEU A 55 9.60 5.76 -3.73
CA LEU A 55 10.88 6.37 -3.36
C LEU A 55 11.94 6.31 -4.47
N ASP A 56 11.85 5.33 -5.37
CA ASP A 56 12.80 5.22 -6.47
C ASP A 56 12.20 5.77 -7.78
N LYS A 57 13.03 5.84 -8.82
CA LYS A 57 12.65 6.43 -10.10
C LYS A 57 12.40 5.40 -11.20
N ASN A 58 12.28 4.12 -10.84
CA ASN A 58 12.02 3.07 -11.80
C ASN A 58 10.58 3.13 -12.32
N SER A 59 10.36 2.77 -13.57
CA SER A 59 9.01 2.71 -14.13
C SER A 59 8.15 1.65 -13.42
N ARG A 60 8.80 0.61 -12.89
CA ARG A 60 8.21 -0.37 -11.98
C ARG A 60 8.96 -0.29 -10.66
N PRO A 61 8.50 0.55 -9.74
CA PRO A 61 9.24 0.83 -8.51
C PRO A 61 9.45 -0.39 -7.62
N ARG A 62 10.49 -0.33 -6.78
CA ARG A 62 10.82 -1.37 -5.80
C ARG A 62 10.96 -0.82 -4.39
N GLU A 63 10.95 0.49 -4.23
CA GLU A 63 11.15 1.16 -2.94
C GLU A 63 9.96 2.04 -2.63
N PHE A 64 9.38 1.86 -1.44
CA PHE A 64 8.14 2.53 -1.06
C PHE A 64 8.19 3.00 0.39
N LEU A 65 7.52 4.12 0.64
CA LEU A 65 7.20 4.58 1.99
C LEU A 65 5.69 4.45 2.19
N ILE A 66 5.29 3.72 3.22
CA ILE A 66 3.89 3.69 3.65
C ILE A 66 3.79 4.43 4.97
N GLU A 67 3.02 5.51 4.98
CA GLU A 67 2.72 6.26 6.20
C GLU A 67 1.37 5.79 6.73
N MET A 68 1.32 5.50 8.04
CA MET A 68 0.12 4.98 8.68
C MET A 68 -0.28 5.88 9.83
N ASN A 69 -1.58 6.17 9.91
CA ASN A 69 -2.11 6.94 11.02
C ASN A 69 -2.17 6.07 12.28
N ASN A 70 -1.36 6.39 13.27
CA ASN A 70 -1.23 5.60 14.49
C ASN A 70 -2.41 5.76 15.47
N THR A 71 -3.37 6.63 15.16
CA THR A 71 -4.57 6.81 16.02
C THR A 71 -5.71 5.87 15.63
N LEU A 72 -5.58 5.12 14.54
CA LEU A 72 -6.62 4.18 14.09
C LEU A 72 -6.70 2.97 15.03
N ASP A 73 -7.91 2.41 15.20
CA ASP A 73 -8.04 1.12 15.87
C ASP A 73 -7.46 0.00 14.99
N ASP A 74 -7.36 -1.21 15.53
CA ASP A 74 -6.68 -2.31 14.84
C ASP A 74 -7.33 -2.69 13.52
N VAL A 75 -8.66 -2.69 13.45
CA VAL A 75 -9.38 -3.05 12.23
C VAL A 75 -9.16 -2.00 11.15
N ALA A 76 -9.35 -0.72 11.48
CA ALA A 76 -9.13 0.37 10.53
C ALA A 76 -7.66 0.45 10.11
N TYR A 77 -6.74 0.21 11.03
CA TYR A 77 -5.30 0.21 10.72
C TYR A 77 -4.97 -0.90 9.70
N LEU A 78 -5.43 -2.12 9.97
CA LEU A 78 -5.13 -3.25 9.10
C LEU A 78 -5.76 -3.08 7.71
N SER A 79 -7.01 -2.63 7.65
CA SER A 79 -7.69 -2.35 6.38
C SER A 79 -6.94 -1.31 5.57
N THR A 80 -6.50 -0.24 6.23
CA THR A 80 -5.72 0.83 5.59
C THR A 80 -4.36 0.33 5.11
N LEU A 81 -3.70 -0.50 5.91
CA LEU A 81 -2.42 -1.09 5.51
C LEU A 81 -2.57 -1.88 4.21
N PHE A 82 -3.60 -2.72 4.11
CA PHE A 82 -3.84 -3.46 2.87
C PHE A 82 -4.19 -2.54 1.70
N HIS A 83 -4.92 -1.47 1.95
CA HIS A 83 -5.18 -0.46 0.93
C HIS A 83 -3.87 0.07 0.35
N GLU A 84 -2.92 0.47 1.20
CA GLU A 84 -1.63 1.00 0.76
C GLU A 84 -0.78 -0.08 0.09
N LEU A 85 -0.83 -1.32 0.57
CA LEU A 85 -0.12 -2.43 -0.06
C LEU A 85 -0.66 -2.74 -1.45
N ILE A 86 -1.95 -2.57 -1.68
CA ILE A 86 -2.53 -2.68 -3.02
C ILE A 86 -1.89 -1.66 -3.95
N HIS A 87 -1.66 -0.43 -3.49
CA HIS A 87 -0.95 0.57 -4.30
C HIS A 87 0.49 0.13 -4.61
N VAL A 88 1.19 -0.50 -3.67
CA VAL A 88 2.51 -1.08 -3.94
C VAL A 88 2.41 -2.09 -5.09
N LYS A 89 1.44 -3.00 -5.02
CA LYS A 89 1.21 -4.01 -6.06
C LYS A 89 0.95 -3.35 -7.42
N GLN A 90 0.11 -2.33 -7.47
CA GLN A 90 -0.22 -1.63 -8.71
C GLN A 90 1.03 -1.04 -9.36
N ARG A 91 1.92 -0.46 -8.55
CA ARG A 91 3.16 0.13 -9.04
C ARG A 91 4.18 -0.93 -9.48
N VAL A 92 4.38 -1.96 -8.66
CA VAL A 92 5.34 -3.03 -8.95
C VAL A 92 5.00 -3.75 -10.24
N LEU A 93 3.71 -4.04 -10.44
CA LEU A 93 3.25 -4.75 -11.64
C LEU A 93 3.11 -3.83 -12.86
N GLY A 94 3.30 -2.53 -12.70
CA GLY A 94 3.20 -1.58 -13.80
C GLY A 94 1.78 -1.27 -14.23
N GLU A 95 0.80 -1.60 -13.40
CA GLU A 95 -0.60 -1.25 -13.66
C GLU A 95 -0.82 0.25 -13.55
N PHE A 96 -0.18 0.86 -12.55
CA PHE A 96 -0.19 2.29 -12.32
C PHE A 96 1.22 2.83 -12.56
N LYS A 97 1.36 3.72 -13.53
CA LYS A 97 2.65 4.35 -13.87
C LYS A 97 2.51 5.85 -13.94
N THR A 98 3.57 6.55 -13.55
CA THR A 98 3.68 8.00 -13.71
C THR A 98 4.88 8.28 -14.62
N LYS A 99 4.65 9.01 -15.72
CA LYS A 99 5.70 9.41 -16.67
C LYS A 99 5.51 10.87 -17.03
N TYR A 100 6.58 11.67 -16.91
CA TYR A 100 6.53 13.10 -17.27
C TYR A 100 5.35 13.81 -16.59
N ASP A 101 5.17 13.53 -15.27
CA ASP A 101 4.10 14.08 -14.43
C ASP A 101 2.69 13.71 -14.87
N LYS A 102 2.54 12.67 -15.68
CA LYS A 102 1.23 12.16 -16.09
C LYS A 102 1.03 10.74 -15.59
N ASP A 103 -0.20 10.44 -15.19
CA ASP A 103 -0.56 9.14 -14.64
C ASP A 103 -1.26 8.27 -15.68
N TYR A 104 -0.88 6.99 -15.68
CA TYR A 104 -1.42 5.98 -16.58
C TYR A 104 -1.92 4.78 -15.80
N TRP A 105 -3.04 4.24 -16.23
CA TRP A 105 -3.61 3.02 -15.68
C TRP A 105 -3.74 2.00 -16.79
N PHE A 106 -3.01 0.88 -16.67
CA PHE A 106 -2.92 -0.14 -17.71
C PHE A 106 -2.59 0.47 -19.09
N GLY A 107 -1.66 1.41 -19.09
CA GLY A 107 -1.20 2.08 -20.31
C GLY A 107 -2.07 3.22 -20.80
N LYS A 108 -3.24 3.44 -20.19
CA LYS A 108 -4.16 4.50 -20.60
C LYS A 108 -3.93 5.77 -19.78
N LEU A 109 -3.78 6.88 -20.47
CA LEU A 109 -3.63 8.19 -19.82
C LEU A 109 -4.88 8.53 -19.01
N ILE A 110 -4.69 8.95 -17.78
CA ILE A 110 -5.78 9.36 -16.89
C ILE A 110 -5.84 10.87 -16.84
N ASP A 111 -7.06 11.40 -16.99
CA ASP A 111 -7.31 12.84 -16.94
C ASP A 111 -6.86 13.40 -15.58
N PRO A 112 -5.99 14.42 -15.55
CA PRO A 112 -5.53 15.00 -14.27
C PRO A 112 -6.65 15.64 -13.46
N ASP A 113 -7.78 15.96 -14.06
CA ASP A 113 -8.93 16.53 -13.37
C ASP A 113 -9.86 15.46 -12.79
N THR A 114 -9.50 14.18 -12.89
CA THR A 114 -10.30 13.09 -12.33
C THR A 114 -10.42 13.23 -10.81
N GLU A 115 -11.64 13.20 -10.29
CA GLU A 115 -11.86 13.24 -8.84
C GLU A 115 -11.23 12.01 -8.17
N TYR A 116 -10.72 12.19 -6.94
CA TYR A 116 -10.05 11.13 -6.17
C TYR A 116 -10.87 9.83 -6.15
N LYS A 117 -12.16 9.92 -5.87
CA LYS A 117 -13.04 8.74 -5.78
C LYS A 117 -13.19 7.98 -7.10
N ASN A 118 -12.85 8.61 -8.22
CA ASN A 118 -12.95 8.03 -9.55
C ASN A 118 -11.60 7.60 -10.13
N LEU A 119 -10.50 7.86 -9.43
CA LEU A 119 -9.18 7.40 -9.85
C LEU A 119 -9.17 5.87 -9.85
N PRO A 120 -8.82 5.24 -10.99
CA PRO A 120 -8.97 3.78 -11.09
C PRO A 120 -8.15 2.99 -10.06
N TRP A 121 -6.98 3.49 -9.69
CA TRP A 121 -6.17 2.83 -8.65
C TRP A 121 -6.81 2.94 -7.26
N GLU A 122 -7.55 4.01 -6.98
CA GLU A 122 -8.28 4.13 -5.71
C GLU A 122 -9.55 3.28 -5.72
N VAL A 123 -10.26 3.24 -6.84
CA VAL A 123 -11.43 2.38 -6.99
C VAL A 123 -11.06 0.92 -6.73
N GLU A 124 -9.99 0.44 -7.37
CA GLU A 124 -9.54 -0.94 -7.18
C GLU A 124 -9.13 -1.19 -5.71
N ALA A 125 -8.35 -0.28 -5.12
CA ALA A 125 -7.89 -0.46 -3.75
C ALA A 125 -9.06 -0.54 -2.77
N HIS A 126 -10.06 0.32 -2.91
CA HIS A 126 -11.25 0.28 -2.07
C HIS A 126 -12.08 -0.99 -2.27
N GLN A 127 -12.14 -1.50 -3.49
CA GLN A 127 -12.87 -2.73 -3.78
C GLN A 127 -12.20 -3.97 -3.19
N LEU A 128 -10.87 -3.99 -3.13
CA LEU A 128 -10.11 -5.19 -2.76
C LEU A 128 -9.70 -5.24 -1.29
N GLU A 129 -9.61 -4.11 -0.61
CA GLU A 129 -9.01 -4.05 0.73
C GLU A 129 -9.71 -4.95 1.74
N CYS A 130 -11.03 -4.96 1.78
CA CYS A 130 -11.78 -5.78 2.73
C CYS A 130 -11.64 -7.27 2.45
N GLY A 131 -11.72 -7.68 1.18
CA GLY A 131 -11.58 -9.08 0.81
C GLY A 131 -10.18 -9.62 1.10
N ILE A 132 -9.16 -8.82 0.85
CA ILE A 132 -7.78 -9.21 1.14
C ILE A 132 -7.57 -9.31 2.65
N MET A 133 -8.11 -8.36 3.42
CA MET A 133 -8.04 -8.43 4.88
C MET A 133 -8.71 -9.71 5.41
N GLU A 134 -9.87 -10.07 4.87
CA GLU A 134 -10.54 -11.30 5.25
C GLU A 134 -9.72 -12.55 4.96
N LEU A 135 -9.09 -12.62 3.79
CA LEU A 135 -8.21 -13.73 3.44
C LEU A 135 -7.04 -13.86 4.42
N TYR A 136 -6.43 -12.74 4.77
CA TYR A 136 -5.34 -12.72 5.73
C TYR A 136 -5.78 -13.20 7.10
N LEU A 137 -6.91 -12.71 7.59
CA LEU A 137 -7.44 -13.08 8.89
C LEU A 137 -7.85 -14.57 8.93
N ASP A 138 -8.43 -15.08 7.86
CA ASP A 138 -8.79 -16.49 7.76
C ASP A 138 -7.54 -17.37 7.85
N GLU A 139 -6.46 -16.96 7.21
CA GLU A 139 -5.21 -17.73 7.25
C GLU A 139 -4.57 -17.74 8.63
N LEU A 140 -4.70 -16.65 9.38
CA LEU A 140 -4.20 -16.58 10.76
C LEU A 140 -4.95 -17.52 11.70
N ASN A 141 -6.20 -17.84 11.40
CA ASN A 141 -7.06 -18.64 12.26
C ASN A 141 -7.04 -20.15 11.92
N VAL A 142 -6.20 -20.55 11.02
CA VAL A 142 -6.07 -21.96 10.62
C VAL A 142 -5.22 -22.74 11.60
#